data_2b3f85fc70eb0417e3c6549a45518e99
#
_entry.id   2b3f85fc70eb0417e3c6549a45518e99
#
_cell.length_a   1.000
_cell.length_b   1.000
_cell.length_c   1.000
_cell.angle_alpha   90.00
_cell.angle_beta   90.00
_cell.angle_gamma   90.00
#
_symmetry.space_group_name_H-M   'P 1'
#
loop_
_entity.id
_entity.type
_entity.pdbx_description
1 polymer ?
#
loop_
_entity_poly.entity_id
_entity_poly.type
_entity_poly.pdbx_seq_one_letter_code
_entity_poly.pdbx_strand_id
1 'polypeptide(L)'
;MNKLSEFQSLIEASKALDKSGAKLIALDFLDRALAIDLPFSKERIVEVYKLRGKIKFSMDHINQSINDFSYAIAIDPQNTELYYWRGMLYYILNQPNESLEDFKVGVDFEPFRDLTKTLMNKLRQKIKRQL
;
A
#
# COMPACT_ATOMS: atom_id res chain seq x y z
N MET A 1 -6.54 -29.64 0.87
CA MET A 1 -5.80 -28.46 0.39
C MET A 1 -4.69 -28.16 1.38
N ASN A 2 -3.45 -27.94 0.92
CA ASN A 2 -2.36 -27.57 1.81
C ASN A 2 -2.43 -26.09 2.17
N LYS A 3 -1.66 -25.69 3.18
CA LYS A 3 -1.70 -24.32 3.69
C LYS A 3 -1.30 -23.27 2.64
N LEU A 4 -0.32 -23.58 1.80
CA LEU A 4 0.09 -22.65 0.74
C LEU A 4 -1.01 -22.47 -0.31
N SER A 5 -1.66 -23.54 -0.72
CA SER A 5 -2.78 -23.46 -1.65
C SER A 5 -3.96 -22.68 -1.05
N GLU A 6 -4.24 -22.89 0.23
CA GLU A 6 -5.26 -22.14 0.95
C GLU A 6 -4.93 -20.65 0.97
N PHE A 7 -3.68 -20.29 1.28
CA PHE A 7 -3.22 -18.91 1.27
C PHE A 7 -3.42 -18.28 -0.11
N GLN A 8 -2.97 -18.96 -1.16
CA GLN A 8 -3.10 -18.45 -2.52
C GLN A 8 -4.56 -18.28 -2.94
N SER A 9 -5.42 -19.23 -2.57
CA SER A 9 -6.85 -19.15 -2.86
C SER A 9 -7.49 -17.94 -2.18
N LEU A 10 -7.11 -17.66 -0.94
CA LEU A 10 -7.61 -16.49 -0.22
C LEU A 10 -7.16 -15.18 -0.88
N ILE A 11 -5.91 -15.12 -1.33
CA ILE A 11 -5.39 -13.93 -2.03
C ILE A 11 -6.14 -13.69 -3.35
N GLU A 12 -6.28 -14.73 -4.17
CA GLU A 12 -6.98 -14.60 -5.46
C GLU A 12 -8.45 -14.24 -5.27
N ALA A 13 -9.11 -14.86 -4.29
CA ALA A 13 -10.49 -14.53 -3.96
C ALA A 13 -10.63 -13.08 -3.47
N SER A 14 -9.67 -12.59 -2.68
CA SER A 14 -9.70 -11.20 -2.20
C SER A 14 -9.59 -10.21 -3.36
N LYS A 15 -8.75 -10.48 -4.35
CA LYS A 15 -8.61 -9.63 -5.54
C LYS A 15 -9.92 -9.56 -6.32
N ALA A 16 -10.57 -10.71 -6.52
CA ALA A 16 -11.85 -10.78 -7.24
C ALA A 16 -12.97 -10.06 -6.47
N LEU A 17 -13.00 -10.22 -5.15
CA LEU A 17 -13.99 -9.57 -4.29
C LEU A 17 -13.80 -8.04 -4.28
N ASP A 18 -12.57 -7.57 -4.21
CA ASP A 18 -12.27 -6.13 -4.29
C ASP A 18 -12.73 -5.57 -5.63
N LYS A 19 -12.41 -6.25 -6.72
CA LYS A 19 -12.80 -5.83 -8.08
C LYS A 19 -14.31 -5.75 -8.24
N SER A 20 -15.06 -6.64 -7.58
CA SER A 20 -16.54 -6.63 -7.61
C SER A 20 -17.15 -5.63 -6.64
N GLY A 21 -16.35 -4.97 -5.81
CA GLY A 21 -16.83 -4.01 -4.81
C GLY A 21 -17.10 -4.61 -3.43
N ALA A 22 -16.93 -5.92 -3.24
CA ALA A 22 -17.13 -6.59 -1.95
C ALA A 22 -15.90 -6.40 -1.05
N LYS A 23 -15.60 -5.16 -0.71
CA LYS A 23 -14.34 -4.78 -0.06
C LYS A 23 -14.19 -5.32 1.36
N LEU A 24 -15.25 -5.31 2.16
CA LEU A 24 -15.18 -5.84 3.53
C LEU A 24 -14.91 -7.34 3.52
N ILE A 25 -15.50 -8.07 2.59
CA ILE A 25 -15.25 -9.52 2.47
C ILE A 25 -13.82 -9.76 1.96
N ALA A 26 -13.34 -8.93 1.03
CA ALA A 26 -11.97 -9.00 0.56
C ALA A 26 -10.98 -8.82 1.71
N LEU A 27 -11.20 -7.83 2.59
CA LEU A 27 -10.37 -7.60 3.77
C LEU A 27 -10.39 -8.81 4.72
N ASP A 28 -11.56 -9.40 4.95
CA ASP A 28 -11.68 -10.60 5.79
C ASP A 28 -10.81 -11.75 5.23
N PHE A 29 -10.85 -11.94 3.92
CA PHE A 29 -10.06 -13.00 3.28
C PHE A 29 -8.55 -12.74 3.42
N LEU A 30 -8.11 -11.48 3.33
CA LEU A 30 -6.70 -11.13 3.55
C LEU A 30 -6.28 -11.34 5.01
N ASP A 31 -7.15 -10.99 5.96
CA ASP A 31 -6.89 -11.25 7.38
C ASP A 31 -6.78 -12.74 7.65
N ARG A 32 -7.64 -13.55 7.02
CA ARG A 32 -7.58 -15.01 7.13
C ARG A 32 -6.29 -15.56 6.53
N ALA A 33 -5.81 -15.00 5.42
CA ALA A 33 -4.54 -15.40 4.84
C ALA A 33 -3.38 -15.14 5.81
N LEU A 34 -3.36 -13.97 6.47
CA LEU A 34 -2.33 -13.64 7.46
C LEU A 34 -2.39 -14.52 8.70
N ALA A 35 -3.54 -15.12 9.00
CA ALA A 35 -3.72 -15.99 10.15
C ALA A 35 -3.22 -17.43 9.90
N ILE A 36 -2.89 -17.80 8.68
CA ILE A 36 -2.37 -19.12 8.37
C ILE A 36 -0.97 -19.28 8.95
N ASP A 37 -0.78 -20.30 9.77
CA ASP A 37 0.51 -20.62 10.36
C ASP A 37 1.41 -21.34 9.33
N LEU A 38 2.19 -20.53 8.61
CA LEU A 38 3.12 -21.00 7.59
C LEU A 38 4.26 -19.99 7.45
N PRO A 39 5.51 -20.43 7.34
CA PRO A 39 6.61 -19.50 7.07
C PRO A 39 6.56 -19.02 5.64
N PHE A 40 5.88 -17.89 5.41
CA PHE A 40 5.76 -17.30 4.09
C PHE A 40 7.02 -16.54 3.69
N SER A 41 7.27 -16.47 2.38
CA SER A 41 8.30 -15.58 1.84
C SER A 41 7.94 -14.11 2.11
N LYS A 42 8.96 -13.26 2.14
CA LYS A 42 8.74 -11.80 2.30
C LYS A 42 7.80 -11.28 1.23
N GLU A 43 7.96 -11.73 -0.01
CA GLU A 43 7.16 -11.29 -1.16
C GLU A 43 5.68 -11.57 -0.96
N ARG A 44 5.35 -12.74 -0.41
CA ARG A 44 3.94 -13.10 -0.14
C ARG A 44 3.33 -12.22 0.94
N ILE A 45 4.07 -11.99 2.01
CA ILE A 45 3.57 -11.16 3.12
C ILE A 45 3.41 -9.71 2.66
N VAL A 46 4.39 -9.17 1.94
CA VAL A 46 4.33 -7.81 1.40
C VAL A 46 3.12 -7.65 0.48
N GLU A 47 2.84 -8.64 -0.38
CA GLU A 47 1.68 -8.59 -1.26
C GLU A 47 0.38 -8.48 -0.47
N VAL A 48 0.22 -9.25 0.61
CA VAL A 48 -1.00 -9.19 1.43
C VAL A 48 -1.19 -7.80 2.03
N TYR A 49 -0.15 -7.24 2.65
CA TYR A 49 -0.23 -5.91 3.23
C TYR A 49 -0.47 -4.83 2.18
N LYS A 50 0.17 -4.95 1.02
CA LYS A 50 -0.06 -4.03 -0.10
C LYS A 50 -1.51 -4.08 -0.57
N LEU A 51 -2.06 -5.26 -0.79
CA LEU A 51 -3.45 -5.42 -1.22
C LEU A 51 -4.42 -4.86 -0.17
N ARG A 52 -4.20 -5.19 1.10
CA ARG A 52 -5.04 -4.69 2.18
C ARG A 52 -4.95 -3.16 2.28
N GLY A 53 -3.76 -2.61 2.18
CA GLY A 53 -3.55 -1.17 2.18
C GLY A 53 -4.28 -0.48 1.03
N LYS A 54 -4.22 -1.03 -0.18
CA LYS A 54 -4.90 -0.47 -1.34
C LYS A 54 -6.43 -0.53 -1.19
N ILE A 55 -6.96 -1.61 -0.65
CA ILE A 55 -8.41 -1.73 -0.39
C ILE A 55 -8.84 -0.69 0.64
N LYS A 56 -8.11 -0.56 1.74
CA LYS A 56 -8.40 0.44 2.78
C LYS A 56 -8.31 1.85 2.24
N PHE A 57 -7.36 2.12 1.35
CA PHE A 57 -7.25 3.40 0.66
C PHE A 57 -8.55 3.70 -0.11
N SER A 58 -9.04 2.74 -0.88
CA SER A 58 -10.26 2.89 -1.67
C SER A 58 -11.51 3.08 -0.82
N MET A 59 -11.46 2.68 0.45
CA MET A 59 -12.54 2.85 1.42
C MET A 59 -12.39 4.12 2.26
N ASP A 60 -11.39 4.95 1.95
CA ASP A 60 -11.08 6.17 2.71
C ASP A 60 -10.62 5.91 4.15
N HIS A 61 -10.12 4.70 4.42
CA HIS A 61 -9.50 4.35 5.70
C HIS A 61 -8.01 4.69 5.67
N ILE A 62 -7.71 5.99 5.63
CA ILE A 62 -6.38 6.49 5.29
C ILE A 62 -5.31 6.07 6.30
N ASN A 63 -5.55 6.25 7.60
CA ASN A 63 -4.55 5.91 8.62
C ASN A 63 -4.27 4.41 8.67
N GLN A 64 -5.29 3.58 8.54
CA GLN A 64 -5.12 2.13 8.50
C GLN A 64 -4.34 1.70 7.26
N SER A 65 -4.59 2.35 6.12
CA SER A 65 -3.85 2.12 4.89
C SER A 65 -2.37 2.46 5.06
N ILE A 66 -2.05 3.60 5.67
CA ILE A 66 -0.66 3.98 5.97
C ILE A 66 0.02 2.91 6.84
N ASN A 67 -0.68 2.38 7.82
CA ASN A 67 -0.14 1.33 8.68
C ASN A 67 0.23 0.08 7.88
N ASP A 68 -0.63 -0.34 6.94
CA ASP A 68 -0.35 -1.52 6.11
C ASP A 68 0.87 -1.29 5.20
N PHE A 69 0.96 -0.13 4.55
CA PHE A 69 2.12 0.17 3.71
C PHE A 69 3.40 0.34 4.55
N SER A 70 3.30 0.92 5.73
CA SER A 70 4.45 1.06 6.62
C SER A 70 4.98 -0.30 7.08
N TYR A 71 4.07 -1.23 7.38
CA TYR A 71 4.46 -2.59 7.73
C TYR A 71 5.15 -3.29 6.55
N ALA A 72 4.59 -3.16 5.35
CA ALA A 72 5.18 -3.73 4.14
C ALA A 72 6.57 -3.13 3.85
N ILE A 73 6.75 -1.83 4.03
CA ILE A 73 8.04 -1.16 3.86
C ILE A 73 9.08 -1.69 4.86
N ALA A 74 8.68 -1.96 6.09
CA ALA A 74 9.58 -2.54 7.08
C ALA A 74 10.11 -3.91 6.64
N ILE A 75 9.31 -4.69 5.91
CA ILE A 75 9.70 -5.99 5.40
C ILE A 75 10.54 -5.87 4.12
N ASP A 76 10.16 -4.94 3.22
CA ASP A 76 10.78 -4.76 1.91
C ASP A 76 11.08 -3.28 1.67
N PRO A 77 12.14 -2.73 2.31
CA PRO A 77 12.41 -1.28 2.30
C PRO A 77 12.88 -0.72 0.96
N GLN A 78 13.11 -1.56 -0.05
CA GLN A 78 13.52 -1.10 -1.38
C GLN A 78 12.39 -1.17 -2.41
N ASN A 79 11.19 -1.52 -1.99
CA ASN A 79 10.03 -1.64 -2.88
C ASN A 79 9.43 -0.25 -3.14
N THR A 80 9.73 0.33 -4.29
CA THR A 80 9.35 1.70 -4.62
C THR A 80 7.85 1.92 -4.70
N GLU A 81 7.09 0.90 -5.08
CA GLU A 81 5.62 0.99 -5.13
C GLU A 81 5.02 1.33 -3.77
N LEU A 82 5.54 0.74 -2.70
CA LEU A 82 5.00 0.94 -1.35
C LEU A 82 5.15 2.40 -0.90
N TYR A 83 6.28 3.01 -1.21
CA TYR A 83 6.53 4.42 -0.91
C TYR A 83 5.63 5.33 -1.73
N TYR A 84 5.39 4.99 -3.00
CA TYR A 84 4.45 5.74 -3.83
C TYR A 84 3.06 5.79 -3.19
N TRP A 85 2.52 4.63 -2.80
CA TRP A 85 1.19 4.57 -2.20
C TRP A 85 1.14 5.32 -0.86
N ARG A 86 2.14 5.13 -0.01
CA ARG A 86 2.17 5.83 1.28
C ARG A 86 2.34 7.34 1.08
N GLY A 87 3.16 7.75 0.13
CA GLY A 87 3.30 9.16 -0.25
C GLY A 87 1.99 9.79 -0.68
N MET A 88 1.18 9.05 -1.46
CA MET A 88 -0.15 9.50 -1.86
C MET A 88 -1.09 9.68 -0.66
N LEU A 89 -1.01 8.76 0.30
CA LEU A 89 -1.82 8.84 1.52
C LEU A 89 -1.44 10.06 2.37
N TYR A 90 -0.15 10.31 2.54
CA TYR A 90 0.31 11.51 3.24
C TYR A 90 -0.07 12.79 2.49
N TYR A 91 -0.06 12.74 1.17
CA TYR A 91 -0.54 13.86 0.35
C TYR A 91 -2.00 14.19 0.66
N ILE A 92 -2.85 13.18 0.71
CA ILE A 92 -4.28 13.33 1.02
C ILE A 92 -4.47 13.89 2.44
N LEU A 93 -3.65 13.47 3.40
CA LEU A 93 -3.71 13.97 4.78
C LEU A 93 -3.11 15.36 4.95
N ASN A 94 -2.64 15.97 3.87
CA ASN A 94 -2.00 17.28 3.92
C ASN A 94 -0.76 17.27 4.85
N GLN A 95 0.04 16.22 4.75
CA GLN A 95 1.32 16.07 5.42
C GLN A 95 2.43 16.13 4.37
N PRO A 96 2.82 17.36 3.95
CA PRO A 96 3.68 17.53 2.78
C PRO A 96 5.11 17.04 2.97
N ASN A 97 5.66 17.13 4.17
CA ASN A 97 7.03 16.68 4.42
C ASN A 97 7.13 15.16 4.31
N GLU A 98 6.21 14.43 4.96
CA GLU A 98 6.16 12.98 4.92
C GLU A 98 5.88 12.48 3.51
N SER A 99 4.96 13.15 2.80
CA SER A 99 4.63 12.83 1.42
C SER A 99 5.85 12.98 0.51
N LEU A 100 6.57 14.10 0.61
CA LEU A 100 7.75 14.34 -0.22
C LEU A 100 8.85 13.32 0.04
N GLU A 101 9.10 12.97 1.31
CA GLU A 101 10.10 11.95 1.65
C GLU A 101 9.77 10.61 1.00
N ASP A 102 8.51 10.18 1.05
CA ASP A 102 8.08 8.94 0.41
C ASP A 102 8.19 9.02 -1.11
N PHE A 103 7.79 10.14 -1.71
CA PHE A 103 7.86 10.29 -3.17
C PHE A 103 9.29 10.33 -3.70
N LYS A 104 10.29 10.73 -2.90
CA LYS A 104 11.69 10.66 -3.31
C LYS A 104 12.11 9.22 -3.66
N VAL A 105 11.55 8.24 -2.98
CA VAL A 105 11.74 6.82 -3.29
C VAL A 105 10.70 6.35 -4.29
N GLY A 106 9.45 6.69 -4.06
CA GLY A 106 8.30 6.25 -4.86
C GLY A 106 8.35 6.72 -6.31
N VAL A 107 9.12 7.78 -6.63
CA VAL A 107 9.26 8.27 -8.01
C VAL A 107 9.86 7.21 -8.93
N ASP A 108 10.60 6.25 -8.39
CA ASP A 108 11.17 5.14 -9.16
C ASP A 108 10.16 4.06 -9.49
N PHE A 109 8.95 4.13 -8.93
CA PHE A 109 7.83 3.29 -9.35
C PHE A 109 7.31 3.80 -10.69
N GLU A 110 7.77 3.16 -11.75
CA GLU A 110 7.66 3.65 -13.13
C GLU A 110 6.22 3.93 -13.59
N PRO A 111 5.20 3.09 -13.28
CA PRO A 111 3.84 3.34 -13.77
C PRO A 111 3.29 4.73 -13.46
N PHE A 112 3.73 5.37 -12.37
CA PHE A 112 3.24 6.68 -11.96
C PHE A 112 4.36 7.72 -11.78
N ARG A 113 5.50 7.50 -12.48
CA ARG A 113 6.67 8.38 -12.31
C ARG A 113 6.36 9.84 -12.63
N ASP A 114 5.72 10.11 -13.75
CA ASP A 114 5.43 11.48 -14.17
C ASP A 114 4.47 12.18 -13.22
N LEU A 115 3.43 11.48 -12.78
CA LEU A 115 2.51 12.00 -11.77
C LEU A 115 3.26 12.30 -10.47
N THR A 116 4.11 11.39 -10.03
CA THR A 116 4.89 11.57 -8.80
C THR A 116 5.80 12.79 -8.88
N LYS A 117 6.48 13.00 -10.02
CA LYS A 117 7.30 14.19 -10.23
C LYS A 117 6.48 15.48 -10.13
N THR A 118 5.31 15.48 -10.74
CA THR A 118 4.40 16.64 -10.69
C THR A 118 3.99 16.95 -9.25
N LEU A 119 3.61 15.92 -8.49
CA LEU A 119 3.21 16.07 -7.09
C LEU A 119 4.39 16.53 -6.22
N MET A 120 5.59 16.02 -6.47
CA MET A 120 6.79 16.44 -5.75
C MET A 120 7.06 17.95 -5.95
N ASN A 121 6.89 18.44 -7.16
CA ASN A 121 7.07 19.86 -7.43
C ASN A 121 6.04 20.72 -6.68
N LYS A 122 4.79 20.28 -6.66
CA LYS A 122 3.73 20.95 -5.89
C LYS A 122 4.04 20.95 -4.39
N LEU A 123 4.53 19.82 -3.87
CA LEU A 123 4.89 19.69 -2.45
C LEU A 123 6.04 20.61 -2.08
N ARG A 124 7.08 20.68 -2.92
CA ARG A 124 8.22 21.58 -2.67
C ARG A 124 7.79 23.02 -2.59
N GLN A 125 6.91 23.44 -3.48
CA GLN A 125 6.35 24.81 -3.46
C GLN A 125 5.54 25.06 -2.21
N LYS A 126 4.71 24.09 -1.80
CA LYS A 126 3.89 24.21 -0.60
C LYS A 126 4.75 24.29 0.67
N ILE A 127 5.77 23.46 0.76
CA ILE A 127 6.70 23.45 1.91
C ILE A 127 7.44 24.81 1.96
N LYS A 128 7.89 25.30 0.83
CA LYS A 128 8.57 26.59 0.75
C LYS A 128 7.70 27.75 1.23
N ARG A 129 6.39 27.73 0.92
CA ARG A 129 5.46 28.77 1.38
C ARG A 129 5.19 28.73 2.87
N GLN A 130 5.44 27.62 3.54
CA GLN A 130 5.22 27.46 4.98
C GLN A 130 6.41 27.92 5.83
N LEU A 131 7.52 28.28 5.19
CA LEU A 131 8.73 28.74 5.91
C LEU A 131 8.68 30.26 6.27
#